data_6bc0aa43b87da9e714966d9d634c37e9
#
_entry.id   6bc0aa43b87da9e714966d9d634c37e9
#
_cell.length_a   1.000
_cell.length_b   1.000
_cell.length_c   1.000
_cell.angle_alpha   90.00
_cell.angle_beta   90.00
_cell.angle_gamma   90.00
#
_symmetry.space_group_name_H-M   'P 1'
#
loop_
_entity.id
_entity.type
_entity.pdbx_description
1 polymer ?
#
loop_
_entity_poly.entity_id
_entity_poly.type
_entity_poly.pdbx_seq_one_letter_code
_entity_poly.pdbx_strand_id
1 'polypeptide(L)'
;LEYQYTEDKKACPWLLQNIKPIQLAQFDFEDFKAKRAMFSTDEWIDLLMQSIGFNPEMLSRRKKLLQLVRLIPYCERNYNFIELGPKGTGKSHIYTEFSPHGTLISGGEVSAAKLFVNNSRKHDIGLVGYWDNIAFGEFAGSSKKVDKALVDIMKGYMANKSFSRGVETLTAEASMTFIGNTKHNVPYMLKHSNLFEELPPQYLDSAFLDRIHFYLPGWEVDVTRPELFTIILLSIIILKL
;
A
#
# COMPACT_ATOMS: atom_id res chain seq x y z
N LEU A 1 9.22 5.82 15.83
CA LEU A 1 10.62 6.18 16.07
C LEU A 1 11.50 5.44 15.06
N GLU A 2 12.28 6.17 14.32
CA GLU A 2 13.28 5.61 13.41
C GLU A 2 14.67 5.80 13.99
N TYR A 3 15.46 4.74 14.02
CA TYR A 3 16.82 4.75 14.53
C TYR A 3 17.80 4.44 13.42
N GLN A 4 18.92 5.15 13.44
CA GLN A 4 20.06 4.85 12.59
C GLN A 4 21.18 4.27 13.43
N TYR A 5 21.75 3.15 12.99
CA TYR A 5 22.93 2.57 13.58
C TYR A 5 24.18 3.29 13.08
N THR A 6 25.10 3.63 13.98
CA THR A 6 26.41 4.18 13.62
C THR A 6 27.50 3.21 14.01
N GLU A 7 28.52 3.06 13.16
CA GLU A 7 29.70 2.24 13.41
C GLU A 7 30.79 2.99 14.20
N ASP A 8 30.57 4.26 14.52
CA ASP A 8 31.50 5.02 15.33
C ASP A 8 31.54 4.47 16.76
N LYS A 9 32.63 3.82 17.10
CA LYS A 9 32.86 3.23 18.44
C LYS A 9 32.84 4.22 19.58
N LYS A 10 32.95 5.52 19.32
CA LYS A 10 32.95 6.59 20.33
C LYS A 10 31.59 7.24 20.50
N ALA A 11 30.66 6.99 19.60
CA ALA A 11 29.31 7.52 19.64
C ALA A 11 28.31 6.49 20.19
N CYS A 12 27.12 6.97 20.58
CA CYS A 12 26.01 6.07 20.87
C CYS A 12 25.69 5.28 19.59
N PRO A 13 25.66 3.92 19.63
CA PRO A 13 25.48 3.11 18.43
C PRO A 13 24.13 3.32 17.75
N TRP A 14 23.15 3.82 18.47
CA TRP A 14 21.81 4.09 17.97
C TRP A 14 21.52 5.58 18.04
N LEU A 15 21.36 6.21 16.89
CA LEU A 15 20.95 7.60 16.77
C LEU A 15 19.48 7.65 16.33
N LEU A 16 18.71 8.50 16.99
CA LEU A 16 17.34 8.76 16.59
C LEU A 16 17.34 9.59 15.31
N GLN A 17 16.87 9.01 14.21
CA GLN A 17 16.84 9.67 12.91
C GLN A 17 15.55 10.45 12.70
N ASN A 18 14.43 9.88 13.16
CA ASN A 18 13.12 10.49 12.93
C ASN A 18 12.13 10.16 14.05
N ILE A 19 11.29 11.14 14.39
CA ILE A 19 10.17 10.98 15.32
C ILE A 19 8.89 11.32 14.58
N LYS A 20 8.05 10.30 14.36
CA LYS A 20 6.67 10.54 13.95
C LYS A 20 5.81 10.58 15.23
N PRO A 21 5.25 11.72 15.60
CA PRO A 21 4.39 11.81 16.78
C PRO A 21 3.11 11.01 16.53
N ILE A 22 2.71 10.24 17.52
CA ILE A 22 1.45 9.49 17.55
C ILE A 22 0.60 10.10 18.64
N GLN A 23 -0.60 10.56 18.29
CA GLN A 23 -1.48 11.24 19.23
C GLN A 23 -2.14 10.32 20.25
N LEU A 24 -2.25 9.02 19.96
CA LEU A 24 -2.86 8.07 20.88
C LEU A 24 -1.79 7.28 21.62
N ALA A 25 -1.72 7.47 22.92
CA ALA A 25 -0.93 6.63 23.81
C ALA A 25 -1.62 5.28 24.10
N GLN A 26 -2.94 5.24 24.02
CA GLN A 26 -3.76 4.06 24.29
C GLN A 26 -4.98 4.06 23.37
N PHE A 27 -5.33 2.91 22.82
CA PHE A 27 -6.49 2.69 21.98
C PHE A 27 -7.45 1.71 22.66
N ASP A 28 -8.70 2.15 22.89
CA ASP A 28 -9.77 1.31 23.40
C ASP A 28 -10.71 0.93 22.24
N PHE A 29 -10.62 -0.33 21.82
CA PHE A 29 -11.41 -0.84 20.69
C PHE A 29 -12.91 -0.88 20.98
N GLU A 30 -13.33 -1.18 22.22
CA GLU A 30 -14.75 -1.24 22.57
C GLU A 30 -15.36 0.17 22.62
N ASP A 31 -14.64 1.15 23.14
CA ASP A 31 -15.05 2.55 23.09
C ASP A 31 -15.15 3.05 21.64
N PHE A 32 -14.18 2.67 20.78
CA PHE A 32 -14.22 2.99 19.36
C PHE A 32 -15.45 2.39 18.66
N LYS A 33 -15.80 1.13 18.92
CA LYS A 33 -17.00 0.48 18.38
C LYS A 33 -18.28 1.16 18.85
N ALA A 34 -18.34 1.49 20.14
CA ALA A 34 -19.49 2.19 20.70
C ALA A 34 -19.70 3.56 20.04
N LYS A 35 -18.62 4.33 19.87
CA LYS A 35 -18.65 5.62 19.17
C LYS A 35 -19.01 5.47 17.69
N ARG A 36 -18.48 4.44 17.01
CA ARG A 36 -18.87 4.13 15.62
C ARG A 36 -20.36 3.93 15.46
N ALA A 37 -21.01 3.28 16.42
CA ALA A 37 -22.46 3.02 16.39
C ALA A 37 -23.33 4.30 16.49
N MET A 38 -22.74 5.42 16.94
CA MET A 38 -23.43 6.72 17.02
C MET A 38 -23.54 7.44 15.67
N PHE A 39 -22.78 7.01 14.66
CA PHE A 39 -22.76 7.59 13.31
C PHE A 39 -23.53 6.70 12.34
N SER A 40 -24.26 7.32 11.43
CA SER A 40 -24.73 6.65 10.22
C SER A 40 -23.52 6.22 9.35
N THR A 41 -23.77 5.35 8.39
CA THR A 41 -22.70 4.90 7.49
C THR A 41 -22.12 6.05 6.66
N ASP A 42 -22.96 6.98 6.20
CA ASP A 42 -22.46 8.08 5.36
C ASP A 42 -21.70 9.13 6.19
N GLU A 43 -22.15 9.46 7.40
CA GLU A 43 -21.39 10.31 8.35
C GLU A 43 -20.03 9.69 8.70
N TRP A 44 -20.00 8.37 8.89
CA TRP A 44 -18.76 7.67 9.16
C TRP A 44 -17.79 7.71 7.97
N ILE A 45 -18.29 7.52 6.74
CA ILE A 45 -17.51 7.69 5.51
C ILE A 45 -16.94 9.10 5.45
N ASP A 46 -17.73 10.12 5.76
CA ASP A 46 -17.28 11.52 5.73
C ASP A 46 -16.22 11.80 6.79
N LEU A 47 -16.37 11.25 7.98
CA LEU A 47 -15.37 11.33 9.04
C LEU A 47 -14.04 10.66 8.62
N LEU A 48 -14.10 9.48 7.99
CA LEU A 48 -12.92 8.82 7.47
C LEU A 48 -12.25 9.64 6.37
N MET A 49 -13.01 10.24 5.46
CA MET A 49 -12.47 11.13 4.42
C MET A 49 -11.76 12.34 5.02
N GLN A 50 -12.34 12.98 6.02
CA GLN A 50 -11.70 14.10 6.72
C GLN A 50 -10.43 13.68 7.45
N SER A 51 -10.41 12.49 8.06
CA SER A 51 -9.24 11.98 8.79
C SER A 51 -8.05 11.67 7.87
N ILE A 52 -8.29 11.40 6.59
CA ILE A 52 -7.24 11.25 5.57
C ILE A 52 -6.98 12.55 4.78
N GLY A 53 -7.54 13.67 5.23
CA GLY A 53 -7.27 15.00 4.70
C GLY A 53 -8.15 15.44 3.54
N PHE A 54 -9.16 14.67 3.12
CA PHE A 54 -10.06 15.08 2.04
C PHE A 54 -11.29 15.82 2.54
N ASN A 55 -11.77 16.74 1.73
CA ASN A 55 -13.05 17.40 1.94
C ASN A 55 -14.19 16.52 1.38
N PRO A 56 -15.05 15.93 2.25
CA PRO A 56 -16.09 15.01 1.78
C PRO A 56 -17.17 15.70 0.93
N GLU A 57 -17.39 17.00 1.08
CA GLU A 57 -18.38 17.75 0.31
C GLU A 57 -18.01 17.84 -1.18
N MET A 58 -16.70 17.77 -1.49
CA MET A 58 -16.20 17.86 -2.87
C MET A 58 -16.22 16.51 -3.61
N LEU A 59 -16.61 15.42 -2.95
CA LEU A 59 -16.52 14.07 -3.48
C LEU A 59 -17.89 13.39 -3.49
N SER A 60 -18.26 12.80 -4.63
CA SER A 60 -19.41 11.91 -4.67
C SER A 60 -19.19 10.67 -3.81
N ARG A 61 -20.27 9.99 -3.39
CA ARG A 61 -20.19 8.76 -2.58
C ARG A 61 -19.27 7.70 -3.20
N ARG A 62 -19.35 7.50 -4.52
CA ARG A 62 -18.46 6.56 -5.24
C ARG A 62 -16.99 6.95 -5.11
N LYS A 63 -16.67 8.23 -5.27
CA LYS A 63 -15.28 8.72 -5.16
C LYS A 63 -14.75 8.59 -3.73
N LYS A 64 -15.58 8.85 -2.71
CA LYS A 64 -15.23 8.59 -1.30
C LYS A 64 -14.87 7.11 -1.10
N LEU A 65 -15.70 6.20 -1.58
CA LEU A 65 -15.45 4.76 -1.48
C LEU A 65 -14.18 4.34 -2.20
N LEU A 66 -13.88 4.89 -3.39
CA LEU A 66 -12.63 4.61 -4.11
C LEU A 66 -11.39 5.07 -3.32
N GLN A 67 -11.47 6.20 -2.60
CA GLN A 67 -10.39 6.64 -1.73
C GLN A 67 -10.22 5.70 -0.52
N LEU A 68 -11.33 5.28 0.09
CA LEU A 68 -11.29 4.38 1.25
C LEU A 68 -10.79 2.98 0.89
N VAL A 69 -11.10 2.48 -0.31
CA VAL A 69 -10.58 1.17 -0.79
C VAL A 69 -9.05 1.14 -0.81
N ARG A 70 -8.38 2.25 -1.07
CA ARG A 70 -6.91 2.36 -1.02
C ARG A 70 -6.33 2.09 0.37
N LEU A 71 -7.15 2.17 1.43
CA LEU A 71 -6.74 1.96 2.81
C LEU A 71 -6.91 0.51 3.25
N ILE A 72 -7.68 -0.30 2.53
CA ILE A 72 -7.93 -1.70 2.89
C ILE A 72 -6.62 -2.50 3.06
N PRO A 73 -5.58 -2.35 2.20
CA PRO A 73 -4.32 -3.07 2.38
C PRO A 73 -3.58 -2.79 3.70
N TYR A 74 -3.94 -1.73 4.42
CA TYR A 74 -3.40 -1.43 5.76
C TYR A 74 -4.21 -2.07 6.89
N CYS A 75 -5.45 -2.46 6.61
CA CYS A 75 -6.38 -2.98 7.62
C CYS A 75 -6.57 -4.49 7.48
N GLU A 76 -6.52 -5.00 6.26
CA GLU A 76 -6.72 -6.42 5.95
C GLU A 76 -5.39 -7.11 5.65
N ARG A 77 -5.21 -8.29 6.22
CA ARG A 77 -3.99 -9.08 6.08
C ARG A 77 -3.91 -9.74 4.72
N ASN A 78 -2.78 -9.54 4.03
CA ASN A 78 -2.52 -10.10 2.71
C ASN A 78 -3.61 -9.73 1.68
N TYR A 79 -4.11 -8.50 1.75
CA TYR A 79 -5.07 -7.97 0.79
C TYR A 79 -4.33 -7.36 -0.40
N ASN A 80 -4.16 -8.14 -1.44
CA ASN A 80 -3.36 -7.74 -2.60
C ASN A 80 -4.20 -6.94 -3.60
N PHE A 81 -3.63 -5.86 -4.11
CA PHE A 81 -4.36 -4.79 -4.73
C PHE A 81 -3.60 -4.20 -5.91
N ILE A 82 -4.31 -3.90 -7.01
CA ILE A 82 -3.75 -3.19 -8.16
C ILE A 82 -4.49 -1.87 -8.35
N GLU A 83 -3.75 -0.79 -8.56
CA GLU A 83 -4.28 0.49 -8.99
C GLU A 83 -3.54 0.99 -10.23
N LEU A 84 -4.21 0.97 -11.38
CA LEU A 84 -3.71 1.52 -12.63
C LEU A 84 -4.58 2.71 -13.05
N GLY A 85 -3.93 3.79 -13.51
CA GLY A 85 -4.66 4.98 -13.92
C GLY A 85 -3.75 6.15 -14.28
N PRO A 86 -4.32 7.31 -14.61
CA PRO A 86 -3.56 8.48 -15.02
C PRO A 86 -2.64 9.00 -13.91
N LYS A 87 -1.67 9.82 -14.29
CA LYS A 87 -0.79 10.52 -13.35
C LYS A 87 -1.56 11.56 -12.54
N GLY A 88 -1.04 11.90 -11.36
CA GLY A 88 -1.57 13.02 -10.54
C GLY A 88 -2.80 12.66 -9.67
N THR A 89 -3.17 11.40 -9.55
CA THR A 89 -4.30 10.95 -8.70
C THR A 89 -3.88 10.61 -7.25
N GLY A 90 -2.70 11.03 -6.83
CA GLY A 90 -2.21 10.87 -5.45
C GLY A 90 -1.77 9.44 -5.08
N LYS A 91 -1.62 8.51 -6.04
CA LYS A 91 -1.25 7.12 -5.77
C LYS A 91 -0.05 6.99 -4.83
N SER A 92 1.08 7.54 -5.22
CA SER A 92 2.31 7.41 -4.42
C SER A 92 2.19 8.08 -3.05
N HIS A 93 1.54 9.26 -2.99
CA HIS A 93 1.37 10.02 -1.75
C HIS A 93 0.62 9.23 -0.67
N ILE A 94 -0.45 8.54 -1.06
CA ILE A 94 -1.23 7.72 -0.13
C ILE A 94 -0.37 6.62 0.51
N TYR A 95 0.47 5.95 -0.30
CA TYR A 95 1.26 4.82 0.20
C TYR A 95 2.59 5.24 0.86
N THR A 96 2.93 6.53 0.85
CA THR A 96 4.09 7.05 1.59
C THR A 96 3.71 7.81 2.85
N GLU A 97 2.58 8.54 2.84
CA GLU A 97 2.31 9.55 3.87
C GLU A 97 1.12 9.21 4.79
N PHE A 98 0.14 8.41 4.33
CA PHE A 98 -1.07 8.21 5.11
C PHE A 98 -0.91 7.28 6.30
N SER A 99 -0.04 6.30 6.22
CA SER A 99 0.16 5.37 7.33
C SER A 99 1.65 5.15 7.61
N PRO A 100 2.05 5.16 8.89
CA PRO A 100 3.40 4.75 9.26
C PRO A 100 3.62 3.23 9.16
N HIS A 101 2.60 2.46 8.79
CA HIS A 101 2.63 1.00 8.70
C HIS A 101 2.82 0.46 7.28
N GLY A 102 3.08 1.34 6.32
CA GLY A 102 3.36 0.95 4.94
C GLY A 102 4.64 1.53 4.40
N THR A 103 5.12 0.95 3.32
CA THR A 103 6.30 1.45 2.60
C THR A 103 6.05 1.42 1.10
N LEU A 104 6.56 2.43 0.41
CA LEU A 104 6.54 2.50 -1.05
C LEU A 104 7.93 2.17 -1.61
N ILE A 105 8.01 1.16 -2.44
CA ILE A 105 9.19 0.85 -3.24
C ILE A 105 9.04 1.59 -4.57
N SER A 106 9.82 2.66 -4.75
CA SER A 106 9.78 3.48 -5.96
C SER A 106 10.88 3.11 -6.93
N GLY A 107 10.54 3.03 -8.24
CA GLY A 107 11.46 3.09 -9.36
C GLY A 107 12.51 1.98 -9.50
N GLY A 108 12.59 1.04 -8.59
CA GLY A 108 13.63 0.03 -8.54
C GLY A 108 13.11 -1.40 -8.53
N GLU A 109 13.94 -2.32 -9.02
CA GLU A 109 13.72 -3.74 -8.80
C GLU A 109 13.99 -4.06 -7.32
N VAL A 110 13.00 -4.65 -6.66
CA VAL A 110 13.21 -5.22 -5.34
C VAL A 110 13.72 -6.65 -5.48
N SER A 111 14.78 -6.99 -4.76
CA SER A 111 15.25 -8.38 -4.74
C SER A 111 14.39 -9.22 -3.79
N ALA A 112 14.32 -10.53 -4.07
CA ALA A 112 13.66 -11.49 -3.17
C ALA A 112 14.27 -11.47 -1.75
N ALA A 113 15.58 -11.16 -1.64
CA ALA A 113 16.25 -11.01 -0.35
C ALA A 113 15.75 -9.81 0.46
N LYS A 114 15.52 -8.68 -0.20
CA LYS A 114 15.00 -7.47 0.46
C LYS A 114 13.52 -7.62 0.82
N LEU A 115 12.73 -8.25 -0.04
CA LEU A 115 11.30 -8.38 0.15
C LEU A 115 10.94 -9.45 1.19
N PHE A 116 11.55 -10.62 1.12
CA PHE A 116 11.18 -11.80 1.90
C PHE A 116 12.18 -12.15 3.00
N VAL A 117 13.33 -12.69 2.65
CA VAL A 117 14.36 -13.07 3.61
C VAL A 117 15.77 -12.97 3.02
N ASN A 118 16.70 -12.44 3.81
CA ASN A 118 18.10 -12.38 3.45
C ASN A 118 18.90 -13.52 4.11
N ASN A 119 19.18 -14.57 3.34
CA ASN A 119 19.93 -15.73 3.82
C ASN A 119 21.40 -15.45 4.16
N SER A 120 21.95 -14.34 3.66
CA SER A 120 23.37 -13.97 3.93
C SER A 120 23.58 -13.35 5.31
N ARG A 121 22.50 -12.91 5.99
CA ARG A 121 22.53 -12.27 7.31
C ARG A 121 21.55 -12.99 8.23
N LYS A 122 21.97 -14.09 8.87
CA LYS A 122 21.23 -14.80 9.95
C LYS A 122 19.69 -14.77 9.83
N HIS A 123 19.15 -15.08 8.66
CA HIS A 123 17.70 -15.15 8.41
C HIS A 123 16.91 -13.85 8.71
N ASP A 124 17.47 -12.68 8.41
CA ASP A 124 16.74 -11.42 8.55
C ASP A 124 15.50 -11.44 7.66
N ILE A 125 14.31 -11.36 8.29
CA ILE A 125 13.04 -11.23 7.59
C ILE A 125 13.05 -9.90 6.82
N GLY A 126 12.64 -9.95 5.56
CA GLY A 126 12.53 -8.79 4.69
C GLY A 126 11.32 -7.91 4.99
N LEU A 127 11.00 -7.03 4.06
CA LEU A 127 9.97 -6.01 4.23
C LEU A 127 8.60 -6.59 4.62
N VAL A 128 8.24 -7.78 4.13
CA VAL A 128 6.96 -8.43 4.45
C VAL A 128 6.77 -8.75 5.94
N GLY A 129 7.84 -8.78 6.72
CA GLY A 129 7.79 -9.03 8.16
C GLY A 129 7.67 -7.76 9.01
N TYR A 130 7.78 -6.58 8.40
CA TYR A 130 7.80 -5.30 9.13
C TYR A 130 6.63 -4.38 8.81
N TRP A 131 6.07 -4.51 7.62
CA TRP A 131 5.07 -3.57 7.11
C TRP A 131 3.72 -4.27 6.95
N ASP A 132 2.64 -3.55 7.22
CA ASP A 132 1.29 -4.04 6.95
C ASP A 132 0.97 -3.94 5.46
N ASN A 133 1.54 -2.93 4.77
CA ASN A 133 1.39 -2.78 3.33
C ASN A 133 2.72 -2.43 2.65
N ILE A 134 3.02 -3.14 1.56
CA ILE A 134 4.15 -2.86 0.68
C ILE A 134 3.62 -2.45 -0.68
N ALA A 135 3.78 -1.17 -1.00
CA ALA A 135 3.38 -0.63 -2.28
C ALA A 135 4.56 -0.66 -3.28
N PHE A 136 4.29 -1.12 -4.49
CA PHE A 136 5.24 -1.14 -5.60
C PHE A 136 4.89 0.02 -6.54
N GLY A 137 5.65 1.11 -6.43
CA GLY A 137 5.52 2.29 -7.28
C GLY A 137 6.11 2.06 -8.67
N GLU A 138 5.53 2.73 -9.65
CA GLU A 138 5.95 2.58 -11.04
C GLU A 138 5.96 1.11 -11.52
N PHE A 139 5.04 0.33 -10.98
CA PHE A 139 4.91 -1.09 -11.30
C PHE A 139 4.58 -1.32 -12.78
N ALA A 140 3.83 -0.41 -13.37
CA ALA A 140 3.50 -0.40 -14.79
C ALA A 140 4.72 -0.06 -15.65
N GLY A 141 4.84 -0.73 -16.77
CA GLY A 141 5.91 -0.60 -17.76
C GLY A 141 6.22 -1.94 -18.39
N SER A 142 5.55 -2.25 -19.49
CA SER A 142 5.65 -3.53 -20.21
C SER A 142 7.07 -3.91 -20.63
N SER A 143 8.00 -2.94 -20.70
CA SER A 143 9.41 -3.16 -21.05
C SER A 143 10.30 -3.49 -19.85
N LYS A 144 9.78 -3.44 -18.61
CA LYS A 144 10.59 -3.77 -17.43
C LYS A 144 10.92 -5.25 -17.37
N LYS A 145 12.19 -5.56 -17.15
CA LYS A 145 12.62 -6.93 -16.84
C LYS A 145 12.31 -7.22 -15.38
N VAL A 146 11.61 -8.28 -15.13
CA VAL A 146 11.26 -8.73 -13.78
C VAL A 146 11.84 -10.12 -13.57
N ASP A 147 12.41 -10.34 -12.38
CA ASP A 147 12.92 -11.67 -11.99
C ASP A 147 11.73 -12.63 -11.82
N LYS A 148 11.68 -13.66 -12.66
CA LYS A 148 10.66 -14.69 -12.62
C LYS A 148 10.61 -15.42 -11.27
N ALA A 149 11.77 -15.67 -10.68
CA ALA A 149 11.85 -16.35 -9.38
C ALA A 149 11.21 -15.49 -8.28
N LEU A 150 11.37 -14.16 -8.33
CA LEU A 150 10.68 -13.25 -7.43
C LEU A 150 9.16 -13.34 -7.59
N VAL A 151 8.65 -13.30 -8.82
CA VAL A 151 7.21 -13.41 -9.10
C VAL A 151 6.64 -14.72 -8.59
N ASP A 152 7.37 -15.83 -8.76
CA ASP A 152 6.93 -17.14 -8.27
C ASP A 152 6.86 -17.19 -6.73
N ILE A 153 7.81 -16.60 -6.02
CA ILE A 153 7.77 -16.46 -4.55
C ILE A 153 6.58 -15.57 -4.14
N MET A 154 6.38 -14.44 -4.83
CA MET A 154 5.24 -13.54 -4.56
C MET A 154 3.91 -14.27 -4.72
N LYS A 155 3.72 -15.04 -5.80
CA LYS A 155 2.50 -15.86 -6.00
C LYS A 155 2.27 -16.83 -4.84
N GLY A 156 3.31 -17.51 -4.41
CA GLY A 156 3.24 -18.42 -3.25
C GLY A 156 2.83 -17.69 -1.97
N TYR A 157 3.46 -16.57 -1.69
CA TYR A 157 3.15 -15.74 -0.53
C TYR A 157 1.72 -15.18 -0.55
N MET A 158 1.30 -14.60 -1.67
CA MET A 158 -0.04 -14.03 -1.83
C MET A 158 -1.15 -15.07 -1.64
N ALA A 159 -0.88 -16.34 -1.99
CA ALA A 159 -1.82 -17.43 -1.78
C ALA A 159 -1.87 -17.94 -0.35
N ASN A 160 -0.72 -18.09 0.30
CA ASN A 160 -0.57 -18.90 1.51
C ASN A 160 -0.16 -18.10 2.75
N LYS A 161 0.11 -16.77 2.62
CA LYS A 161 0.70 -15.95 3.70
C LYS A 161 2.04 -16.49 4.21
N SER A 162 2.68 -17.33 3.42
CA SER A 162 3.93 -17.98 3.77
C SER A 162 4.88 -18.01 2.58
N PHE A 163 6.16 -18.01 2.87
CA PHE A 163 7.21 -18.12 1.88
C PHE A 163 8.37 -18.94 2.43
N SER A 164 9.06 -19.63 1.55
CA SER A 164 10.28 -20.36 1.88
C SER A 164 11.41 -19.87 0.99
N ARG A 165 12.53 -19.55 1.63
CA ARG A 165 13.76 -19.19 0.93
C ARG A 165 14.94 -19.76 1.71
N GLY A 166 15.21 -21.06 1.50
CA GLY A 166 16.23 -21.80 2.22
C GLY A 166 15.64 -22.91 3.10
N VAL A 167 15.99 -22.94 4.38
CA VAL A 167 15.69 -24.07 5.28
C VAL A 167 14.32 -23.99 5.95
N GLU A 168 13.81 -22.77 6.18
CA GLU A 168 12.59 -22.57 6.96
C GLU A 168 11.47 -21.93 6.12
N THR A 169 10.23 -22.30 6.46
CA THR A 169 9.03 -21.59 5.95
C THR A 169 8.63 -20.55 6.98
N LEU A 170 8.57 -19.30 6.52
CA LEU A 170 8.19 -18.14 7.32
C LEU A 170 6.80 -17.68 6.93
N THR A 171 6.08 -17.09 7.88
CA THR A 171 4.76 -16.49 7.67
C THR A 171 4.86 -14.98 7.82
N ALA A 172 4.07 -14.25 7.03
CA ALA A 172 3.90 -12.82 7.15
C ALA A 172 2.50 -12.42 6.70
N GLU A 173 2.09 -11.21 7.03
CA GLU A 173 0.71 -10.76 6.82
C GLU A 173 0.62 -9.51 5.93
N ALA A 174 1.76 -8.98 5.48
CA ALA A 174 1.81 -7.78 4.66
C ALA A 174 0.98 -7.91 3.38
N SER A 175 0.20 -6.90 3.11
CA SER A 175 -0.51 -6.73 1.83
C SER A 175 0.44 -6.21 0.76
N MET A 176 0.21 -6.56 -0.49
CA MET A 176 0.97 -6.08 -1.63
C MET A 176 0.10 -5.19 -2.51
N THR A 177 0.52 -3.94 -2.68
CA THR A 177 -0.17 -2.96 -3.51
C THR A 177 0.66 -2.61 -4.74
N PHE A 178 0.09 -2.79 -5.92
CA PHE A 178 0.78 -2.56 -7.19
C PHE A 178 0.22 -1.31 -7.86
N ILE A 179 0.99 -0.23 -7.92
CA ILE A 179 0.53 1.04 -8.49
C ILE A 179 1.30 1.41 -9.75
N GLY A 180 0.57 1.86 -10.75
CA GLY A 180 1.16 2.21 -12.04
C GLY A 180 0.34 3.24 -12.82
N ASN A 181 0.97 3.77 -13.86
CA ASN A 181 0.31 4.70 -14.77
C ASN A 181 -0.08 4.00 -16.06
N THR A 182 -1.28 4.30 -16.57
CA THR A 182 -1.72 3.88 -17.90
C THR A 182 -1.27 4.90 -18.95
N LYS A 183 -0.91 4.43 -20.13
CA LYS A 183 -0.58 5.27 -21.29
C LYS A 183 -1.81 5.67 -22.06
N HIS A 184 -2.75 4.76 -22.17
CA HIS A 184 -3.96 4.93 -22.96
C HIS A 184 -5.19 5.16 -22.08
N ASN A 185 -6.22 5.74 -22.65
CA ASN A 185 -7.51 5.85 -21.99
C ASN A 185 -8.27 4.51 -22.06
N VAL A 186 -9.27 4.35 -21.20
CA VAL A 186 -10.05 3.11 -21.08
C VAL A 186 -10.71 2.69 -22.40
N PRO A 187 -11.39 3.57 -23.18
CA PRO A 187 -11.98 3.18 -24.45
C PRO A 187 -10.95 2.62 -25.44
N TYR A 188 -9.76 3.18 -25.49
CA TYR A 188 -8.67 2.66 -26.32
C TYR A 188 -8.22 1.28 -25.85
N MET A 189 -7.96 1.12 -24.54
CA MET A 189 -7.51 -0.16 -23.96
C MET A 189 -8.53 -1.27 -24.21
N LEU A 190 -9.82 -1.01 -24.01
CA LEU A 190 -10.88 -2.00 -24.22
C LEU A 190 -11.04 -2.40 -25.69
N LYS A 191 -10.70 -1.49 -26.62
CA LYS A 191 -10.80 -1.75 -28.05
C LYS A 191 -9.58 -2.48 -28.62
N HIS A 192 -8.39 -2.19 -28.13
CA HIS A 192 -7.12 -2.60 -28.75
C HIS A 192 -6.28 -3.56 -27.90
N SER A 193 -6.54 -3.65 -26.59
CA SER A 193 -5.77 -4.46 -25.65
C SER A 193 -6.63 -4.92 -24.46
N ASN A 194 -6.18 -4.66 -23.26
CA ASN A 194 -6.90 -4.91 -22.00
C ASN A 194 -6.44 -3.95 -20.91
N LEU A 195 -7.14 -3.95 -19.76
CA LEU A 195 -6.84 -3.05 -18.65
C LEU A 195 -5.51 -3.35 -17.93
N PHE A 196 -4.85 -4.44 -18.25
CA PHE A 196 -3.54 -4.85 -17.71
C PHE A 196 -2.40 -4.65 -18.72
N GLU A 197 -2.61 -3.95 -19.84
CA GLU A 197 -1.61 -3.81 -20.92
C GLU A 197 -0.26 -3.24 -20.45
N GLU A 198 -0.27 -2.46 -19.38
CA GLU A 198 0.93 -1.82 -18.83
C GLU A 198 1.72 -2.71 -17.87
N LEU A 199 1.17 -3.87 -17.48
CA LEU A 199 1.91 -4.78 -16.61
C LEU A 199 3.05 -5.45 -17.36
N PRO A 200 4.23 -5.61 -16.72
CA PRO A 200 5.27 -6.48 -17.26
C PRO A 200 4.74 -7.89 -17.55
N PRO A 201 5.18 -8.55 -18.64
CA PRO A 201 4.64 -9.85 -19.06
C PRO A 201 4.65 -10.93 -17.97
N GLN A 202 5.61 -10.87 -17.05
CA GLN A 202 5.74 -11.84 -15.95
C GLN A 202 4.57 -11.75 -14.95
N TYR A 203 3.90 -10.60 -14.86
CA TYR A 203 2.73 -10.38 -13.99
C TYR A 203 1.40 -10.60 -14.70
N LEU A 204 1.41 -10.85 -16.02
CA LEU A 204 0.21 -11.25 -16.77
C LEU A 204 -0.11 -12.74 -16.62
N ASP A 205 0.65 -13.46 -15.80
CA ASP A 205 0.37 -14.83 -15.41
C ASP A 205 -1.00 -14.91 -14.70
N SER A 206 -1.87 -15.81 -15.17
CA SER A 206 -3.21 -15.97 -14.59
C SER A 206 -3.18 -16.28 -13.10
N ALA A 207 -2.19 -17.07 -12.65
CA ALA A 207 -2.02 -17.40 -11.25
C ALA A 207 -1.61 -16.19 -10.40
N PHE A 208 -0.90 -15.21 -10.95
CA PHE A 208 -0.63 -13.95 -10.26
C PHE A 208 -1.89 -13.08 -10.17
N LEU A 209 -2.62 -12.94 -11.28
CA LEU A 209 -3.83 -12.10 -11.34
C LEU A 209 -4.96 -12.65 -10.45
N ASP A 210 -5.08 -13.98 -10.33
CA ASP A 210 -6.06 -14.66 -9.47
C ASP A 210 -5.87 -14.33 -7.97
N ARG A 211 -4.68 -13.88 -7.58
CA ARG A 211 -4.33 -13.50 -6.21
C ARG A 211 -4.52 -12.02 -5.90
N ILE A 212 -4.98 -11.27 -6.88
CA ILE A 212 -5.33 -9.85 -6.73
C ILE A 212 -6.79 -9.76 -6.28
N HIS A 213 -7.00 -9.25 -5.08
CA HIS A 213 -8.35 -9.14 -4.49
C HIS A 213 -9.16 -8.00 -5.10
N PHE A 214 -8.50 -6.94 -5.54
CA PHE A 214 -9.18 -5.78 -6.10
C PHE A 214 -8.32 -5.05 -7.14
N TYR A 215 -8.97 -4.63 -8.23
CA TYR A 215 -8.42 -3.70 -9.20
C TYR A 215 -9.12 -2.36 -9.06
N LEU A 216 -8.41 -1.34 -8.59
CA LEU A 216 -8.95 0.01 -8.50
C LEU A 216 -8.85 0.71 -9.85
N PRO A 217 -9.98 1.18 -10.40
CA PRO A 217 -10.00 1.95 -11.63
C PRO A 217 -9.45 3.36 -11.38
N GLY A 218 -8.14 3.53 -11.44
CA GLY A 218 -7.48 4.80 -11.12
C GLY A 218 -7.90 5.97 -12.01
N TRP A 219 -8.54 5.70 -13.14
CA TRP A 219 -9.15 6.72 -14.01
C TRP A 219 -10.47 7.30 -13.45
N GLU A 220 -11.09 6.67 -12.46
CA GLU A 220 -12.24 7.21 -11.73
C GLU A 220 -11.84 8.06 -10.52
N VAL A 221 -10.57 8.06 -10.18
CA VAL A 221 -10.02 8.89 -9.10
C VAL A 221 -9.65 10.25 -9.65
N ASP A 222 -10.11 11.30 -8.98
CA ASP A 222 -9.81 12.68 -9.40
C ASP A 222 -8.31 12.99 -9.33
N VAL A 223 -7.86 13.79 -10.27
CA VAL A 223 -6.54 14.41 -10.16
C VAL A 223 -6.53 15.29 -8.91
N THR A 224 -5.51 15.13 -8.11
CA THR A 224 -5.34 15.85 -6.85
C THR A 224 -5.28 17.35 -7.09
N ARG A 225 -6.19 18.09 -6.45
CA ARG A 225 -6.27 19.56 -6.48
C ARG A 225 -6.42 20.09 -5.06
N PRO A 226 -5.97 21.32 -4.77
CA PRO A 226 -6.06 21.91 -3.43
C PRO A 226 -7.48 21.89 -2.86
N GLU A 227 -8.51 22.08 -3.69
CA GLU A 227 -9.92 22.14 -3.28
C GLU A 227 -10.44 20.80 -2.72
N LEU A 228 -9.79 19.68 -3.06
CA LEU A 228 -10.16 18.37 -2.55
C LEU A 228 -9.71 18.12 -1.12
N PHE A 229 -8.84 18.98 -0.57
CA PHE A 229 -8.35 18.82 0.79
C PHE A 229 -9.18 19.61 1.79
N THR A 230 -9.32 19.05 2.99
CA THR A 230 -9.92 19.76 4.11
C THR A 230 -8.91 20.67 4.80
N ILE A 231 -9.39 21.81 5.29
CA ILE A 231 -8.60 22.68 6.15
C ILE A 231 -8.56 22.15 7.59
N ILE A 232 -9.49 21.25 7.94
CA ILE A 232 -9.60 20.64 9.26
C ILE A 232 -8.69 19.39 9.28
N LEU A 233 -7.49 19.53 9.81
CA LEU A 233 -6.64 18.39 10.18
C LEU A 233 -7.26 17.67 11.39
N LEU A 234 -8.23 16.81 11.13
CA LEU A 234 -8.52 15.72 12.05
C LEU A 234 -7.36 14.76 11.93
N SER A 235 -6.49 14.78 12.93
CA SER A 235 -5.30 13.92 12.98
C SER A 235 -5.65 12.48 12.66
N ILE A 236 -4.77 11.82 11.95
CA ILE A 236 -4.79 10.42 11.47
C ILE A 236 -4.96 9.42 12.64
N ILE A 237 -6.03 9.53 13.39
CA ILE A 237 -6.30 8.71 14.59
C ILE A 237 -6.89 7.35 14.19
N ILE A 238 -7.51 7.26 13.01
CA ILE A 238 -8.36 6.11 12.64
C ILE A 238 -7.57 5.01 11.90
N LEU A 239 -6.39 5.30 11.37
CA LEU A 239 -5.60 4.34 10.58
C LEU A 239 -4.66 3.46 11.42
N LYS A 240 -4.94 3.29 12.69
CA LYS A 240 -4.19 2.43 13.62
C LYS A 240 -5.10 1.37 14.26
N LEU A 241 -5.96 0.77 13.48
CA LEU A 241 -6.69 -0.42 13.91
C LEU A 241 -5.97 -1.68 13.52
#